data_675311645b4eb15d0b07977e5706e0c9
#
_entry.id   675311645b4eb15d0b07977e5706e0c9
#
_cell.length_a   1.000
_cell.length_b   1.000
_cell.length_c   1.000
_cell.angle_alpha   90.00
_cell.angle_beta   90.00
_cell.angle_gamma   90.00
#
_symmetry.space_group_name_H-M   'P 1'
#
loop_
_entity.id
_entity.type
_entity.pdbx_description
1 polymer ?
#
loop_
_entity_poly.entity_id
_entity_poly.type
_entity_poly.pdbx_seq_one_letter_code
_entity_poly.pdbx_strand_id
1 'polypeptide(L)'
;IRDRFPIVIVGAGNLGRALANYRGFSEWGFSVAAIVDVDARRIGSTISGTTVEALSELEGVVRQRDIEIGIIATPSDQAQSVGDRLTAAGVRSILNFAPTVIDVDASEVRVVDLSTELQILAYHLQERAEA
;
A
#
# COMPACT_ATOMS: atom_id res chain seq x y z
N ILE A 1 -19.68 8.79 11.74
CA ILE A 1 -19.48 8.46 11.30
C ILE A 1 -19.16 7.94 11.01
N ARG A 2 -18.78 7.82 11.05
CA ARG A 2 -18.57 7.42 10.48
C ARG A 2 -17.80 6.50 10.05
N ASP A 3 -17.74 6.43 9.37
CA ASP A 3 -17.41 5.22 8.66
C ASP A 3 -15.94 5.14 8.49
N ARG A 4 -15.37 3.95 8.70
CA ARG A 4 -13.98 3.71 8.46
C ARG A 4 -13.82 2.97 7.15
N PHE A 5 -12.80 3.37 6.37
CA PHE A 5 -12.45 2.69 5.13
C PHE A 5 -11.32 1.71 5.45
N PRO A 6 -11.59 0.39 5.45
CA PRO A 6 -10.53 -0.58 5.73
C PRO A 6 -9.57 -0.70 4.54
N ILE A 7 -8.28 -0.74 4.85
CA ILE A 7 -7.19 -0.79 3.87
C ILE A 7 -6.42 -2.08 4.04
N VAL A 8 -5.97 -2.68 2.93
CA VAL A 8 -4.93 -3.70 2.95
C VAL A 8 -3.63 -3.11 2.40
N ILE A 9 -2.53 -3.34 3.11
CA ILE A 9 -1.20 -2.97 2.66
C ILE A 9 -0.52 -4.25 2.18
N VAL A 10 -0.10 -4.27 0.92
CA VAL A 10 0.61 -5.40 0.34
C VAL A 10 2.09 -5.06 0.28
N GLY A 11 2.88 -5.75 1.08
CA GLY A 11 4.30 -5.51 1.26
C GLY A 11 4.60 -4.93 2.64
N ALA A 12 5.35 -5.68 3.44
CA ALA A 12 5.70 -5.29 4.82
C ALA A 12 7.18 -4.94 4.97
N GLY A 13 7.80 -4.47 3.89
CA GLY A 13 9.15 -3.93 3.92
C GLY A 13 9.17 -2.54 4.56
N ASN A 14 10.24 -1.79 4.34
CA ASN A 14 10.41 -0.48 4.99
C ASN A 14 9.25 0.47 4.71
N LEU A 15 8.81 0.56 3.45
CA LEU A 15 7.72 1.44 3.09
C LEU A 15 6.37 0.96 3.66
N GLY A 16 6.07 -0.33 3.51
CA GLY A 16 4.82 -0.88 4.03
C GLY A 16 4.71 -0.70 5.55
N ARG A 17 5.82 -0.88 6.27
CA ARG A 17 5.86 -0.66 7.71
C ARG A 17 5.63 0.80 8.07
N ALA A 18 6.25 1.71 7.32
CA ALA A 18 6.06 3.15 7.55
C ALA A 18 4.61 3.55 7.32
N LEU A 19 3.99 3.04 6.26
CA LEU A 19 2.58 3.31 5.96
C LEU A 19 1.67 2.73 7.03
N ALA A 20 1.96 1.52 7.52
CA ALA A 20 1.15 0.90 8.57
C ALA A 20 1.21 1.67 9.88
N ASN A 21 2.30 2.39 10.12
CA ASN A 21 2.46 3.22 11.30
C ASN A 21 1.98 4.67 11.12
N TYR A 22 1.51 5.01 9.94
CA TYR A 22 1.09 6.38 9.65
C TYR A 22 -0.20 6.72 10.39
N ARG A 23 -0.13 7.67 11.30
CA ARG A 23 -1.28 8.06 12.15
C ARG A 23 -2.35 8.83 11.39
N GLY A 24 -1.97 9.49 10.31
CA GLY A 24 -2.92 10.29 9.53
C GLY A 24 -4.07 9.49 8.93
N PHE A 25 -3.89 8.17 8.74
CA PHE A 25 -4.98 7.35 8.21
C PHE A 25 -6.22 7.41 9.07
N SER A 26 -6.08 7.23 10.39
CA SER A 26 -7.23 7.22 11.28
C SER A 26 -7.92 8.59 11.37
N GLU A 27 -7.16 9.66 11.18
CA GLU A 27 -7.71 11.01 11.21
C GLU A 27 -8.65 11.27 10.04
N TRP A 28 -8.46 10.55 8.92
CA TRP A 28 -9.28 10.69 7.72
C TRP A 28 -10.28 9.55 7.55
N GLY A 29 -10.45 8.71 8.55
CA GLY A 29 -11.43 7.64 8.52
C GLY A 29 -10.93 6.34 7.89
N PHE A 30 -9.61 6.20 7.70
CA PHE A 30 -9.03 4.97 7.16
C PHE A 30 -8.47 4.11 8.28
N SER A 31 -8.57 2.80 8.14
CA SER A 31 -8.01 1.86 9.11
C SER A 31 -7.26 0.75 8.39
N VAL A 32 -6.08 0.39 8.90
CA VAL A 32 -5.31 -0.72 8.35
C VAL A 32 -5.93 -2.02 8.85
N ALA A 33 -6.68 -2.68 7.98
CA ALA A 33 -7.39 -3.92 8.31
C ALA A 33 -6.53 -5.15 8.06
N ALA A 34 -5.52 -5.05 7.21
CA ALA A 34 -4.65 -6.17 6.89
C ALA A 34 -3.31 -5.68 6.34
N ILE A 35 -2.28 -6.46 6.62
CA ILE A 35 -0.95 -6.31 6.02
C ILE A 35 -0.56 -7.71 5.55
N VAL A 36 -0.13 -7.84 4.30
CA VAL A 36 0.28 -9.14 3.76
C VAL A 36 1.65 -9.06 3.11
N ASP A 37 2.39 -10.15 3.14
CA ASP A 37 3.73 -10.24 2.56
C ASP A 37 4.03 -11.69 2.17
N VAL A 38 5.03 -11.88 1.31
CA VAL A 38 5.52 -13.22 0.95
C VAL A 38 6.68 -13.67 1.82
N ASP A 39 7.36 -12.76 2.51
CA ASP A 39 8.56 -13.05 3.27
C ASP A 39 8.19 -13.74 4.59
N ALA A 40 8.62 -15.00 4.72
CA ALA A 40 8.35 -15.78 5.93
C ALA A 40 8.90 -15.14 7.21
N ARG A 41 9.92 -14.29 7.09
CA ARG A 41 10.48 -13.59 8.25
C ARG A 41 9.59 -12.47 8.76
N ARG A 42 8.69 -11.98 7.90
CA ARG A 42 7.76 -10.89 8.23
C ARG A 42 6.40 -11.40 8.63
N ILE A 43 5.98 -12.51 8.02
CA ILE A 43 4.68 -13.13 8.33
C ILE A 43 4.64 -13.53 9.81
N GLY A 44 3.58 -13.14 10.49
CA GLY A 44 3.42 -13.40 11.92
C GLY A 44 3.93 -12.27 12.81
N SER A 45 4.72 -11.35 12.27
CA SER A 45 5.14 -10.17 13.04
C SER A 45 3.97 -9.18 13.15
N THR A 46 4.04 -8.29 14.13
CA THR A 46 2.99 -7.30 14.37
C THR A 46 3.53 -5.91 14.09
N ILE A 47 2.78 -5.15 13.31
CA ILE A 47 3.12 -3.76 13.00
C ILE A 47 1.92 -2.90 13.42
N SER A 48 2.14 -2.03 14.38
CA SER A 48 1.11 -1.11 14.89
C SER A 48 -0.21 -1.83 15.22
N GLY A 49 -0.09 -3.00 15.86
CA GLY A 49 -1.26 -3.78 16.28
C GLY A 49 -1.83 -4.72 15.24
N THR A 50 -1.32 -4.72 14.02
CA THR A 50 -1.81 -5.60 12.94
C THR A 50 -0.77 -6.67 12.63
N THR A 51 -1.20 -7.92 12.66
CA THR A 51 -0.32 -9.05 12.34
C THR A 51 -0.16 -9.20 10.84
N VAL A 52 1.07 -9.35 10.38
CA VAL A 52 1.37 -9.57 8.96
C VAL A 52 0.95 -11.00 8.59
N GLU A 53 0.13 -11.12 7.56
CA GLU A 53 -0.38 -12.40 7.07
C GLU A 53 0.29 -12.75 5.74
N ALA A 54 0.15 -13.98 5.31
CA ALA A 54 0.74 -14.45 4.06
C ALA A 54 -0.02 -13.85 2.87
N LEU A 55 0.72 -13.47 1.82
CA LEU A 55 0.12 -12.96 0.58
C LEU A 55 -0.88 -13.96 -0.02
N SER A 56 -0.67 -15.26 0.20
CA SER A 56 -1.61 -16.29 -0.25
C SER A 56 -3.02 -16.12 0.31
N GLU A 57 -3.15 -15.39 1.43
CA GLU A 57 -4.44 -15.14 2.08
C GLU A 57 -5.15 -13.88 1.57
N LEU A 58 -4.55 -13.17 0.61
CA LEU A 58 -5.00 -11.84 0.21
C LEU A 58 -6.47 -11.78 -0.15
N GLU A 59 -6.91 -12.65 -1.07
CA GLU A 59 -8.30 -12.60 -1.56
C GLU A 59 -9.31 -12.89 -0.44
N GLY A 60 -9.01 -13.88 0.40
CA GLY A 60 -9.87 -14.22 1.52
C GLY A 60 -9.98 -13.09 2.52
N VAL A 61 -8.85 -12.46 2.84
CA VAL A 61 -8.80 -11.34 3.78
C VAL A 61 -9.58 -10.14 3.24
N VAL A 62 -9.42 -9.83 1.96
CA VAL A 62 -10.13 -8.72 1.33
C VAL A 62 -11.64 -8.93 1.42
N ARG A 63 -12.12 -10.13 1.09
CA ARG A 63 -13.55 -10.43 1.12
C ARG A 63 -14.10 -10.48 2.54
N GLN A 64 -13.38 -11.12 3.44
CA GLN A 64 -13.84 -11.30 4.82
C GLN A 64 -13.94 -9.99 5.57
N ARG A 65 -13.05 -9.04 5.27
CA ARG A 65 -12.97 -7.75 5.98
C ARG A 65 -13.55 -6.60 5.17
N ASP A 66 -14.20 -6.89 4.06
CA ASP A 66 -14.84 -5.89 3.19
C ASP A 66 -13.88 -4.76 2.77
N ILE A 67 -12.65 -5.11 2.42
CA ILE A 67 -11.63 -4.14 2.07
C ILE A 67 -11.86 -3.63 0.66
N GLU A 68 -11.94 -2.32 0.50
CA GLU A 68 -12.15 -1.69 -0.81
C GLU A 68 -10.93 -0.91 -1.29
N ILE A 69 -9.94 -0.70 -0.43
CA ILE A 69 -8.74 0.08 -0.77
C ILE A 69 -7.51 -0.79 -0.54
N GLY A 70 -6.66 -0.89 -1.56
CA GLY A 70 -5.39 -1.59 -1.46
C GLY A 70 -4.23 -0.64 -1.66
N ILE A 71 -3.17 -0.84 -0.89
CA ILE A 71 -1.92 -0.11 -1.06
C ILE A 71 -0.86 -1.10 -1.49
N ILE A 72 -0.21 -0.85 -2.63
CA ILE A 72 0.86 -1.68 -3.14
C ILE A 72 2.20 -1.06 -2.73
N ALA A 73 2.94 -1.78 -1.89
CA ALA A 73 4.27 -1.38 -1.42
C ALA A 73 5.28 -2.50 -1.68
N THR A 74 5.10 -3.20 -2.80
CA THR A 74 5.97 -4.30 -3.25
C THR A 74 7.03 -3.79 -4.23
N PRO A 75 8.04 -4.61 -4.56
CA PRO A 75 8.89 -4.33 -5.70
C PRO A 75 8.09 -4.23 -7.01
N SER A 76 8.64 -3.51 -7.98
CA SER A 76 7.96 -3.20 -9.25
C SER A 76 7.51 -4.44 -10.01
N ASP A 77 8.30 -5.51 -9.99
CA ASP A 77 8.01 -6.73 -10.74
C ASP A 77 6.82 -7.52 -10.16
N GLN A 78 6.36 -7.18 -8.98
CA GLN A 78 5.21 -7.82 -8.35
C GLN A 78 3.93 -6.97 -8.42
N ALA A 79 4.05 -5.71 -8.76
CA ALA A 79 2.95 -4.76 -8.63
C ALA A 79 1.74 -5.10 -9.50
N GLN A 80 1.95 -5.50 -10.76
CA GLN A 80 0.85 -5.84 -11.66
C GLN A 80 0.07 -7.05 -11.16
N SER A 81 0.78 -8.11 -10.76
CA SER A 81 0.15 -9.31 -10.22
C SER A 81 -0.69 -9.00 -8.98
N VAL A 82 -0.16 -8.19 -8.08
CA VAL A 82 -0.88 -7.77 -6.87
C VAL A 82 -2.11 -6.94 -7.24
N GLY A 83 -1.97 -6.01 -8.17
CA GLY A 83 -3.10 -5.21 -8.64
C GLY A 83 -4.21 -6.07 -9.22
N ASP A 84 -3.85 -7.08 -10.02
CA ASP A 84 -4.82 -8.01 -10.60
C ASP A 84 -5.56 -8.79 -9.50
N ARG A 85 -4.84 -9.26 -8.50
CA ARG A 85 -5.42 -10.03 -7.40
C ARG A 85 -6.34 -9.17 -6.53
N LEU A 86 -5.92 -7.94 -6.23
CA LEU A 86 -6.75 -6.99 -5.47
C LEU A 86 -8.06 -6.72 -6.21
N THR A 87 -7.97 -6.44 -7.50
CA THR A 87 -9.15 -6.15 -8.32
C THR A 87 -10.09 -7.36 -8.40
N ALA A 88 -9.54 -8.54 -8.61
CA ALA A 88 -10.33 -9.78 -8.65
C ALA A 88 -11.03 -10.07 -7.33
N ALA A 89 -10.44 -9.66 -6.22
CA ALA A 89 -11.03 -9.85 -4.90
C ALA A 89 -12.08 -8.80 -4.53
N GLY A 90 -12.24 -7.76 -5.35
CA GLY A 90 -13.24 -6.73 -5.14
C GLY A 90 -12.72 -5.39 -4.66
N VAL A 91 -11.41 -5.20 -4.60
CA VAL A 91 -10.82 -3.90 -4.24
C VAL A 91 -11.13 -2.91 -5.36
N ARG A 92 -11.61 -1.73 -4.98
CA ARG A 92 -12.09 -0.72 -5.92
C ARG A 92 -11.12 0.42 -6.14
N SER A 93 -10.22 0.65 -5.21
CA SER A 93 -9.23 1.72 -5.30
C SER A 93 -7.88 1.22 -4.88
N ILE A 94 -6.85 1.55 -5.66
CA ILE A 94 -5.49 1.11 -5.41
C ILE A 94 -4.57 2.32 -5.39
N LEU A 95 -3.75 2.40 -4.34
CA LEU A 95 -2.67 3.37 -4.25
C LEU A 95 -1.37 2.60 -4.50
N ASN A 96 -0.71 2.88 -5.60
CA ASN A 96 0.48 2.14 -6.02
C ASN A 96 1.75 2.94 -5.73
N PHE A 97 2.55 2.46 -4.79
CA PHE A 97 3.86 3.05 -4.48
C PHE A 97 5.01 2.36 -5.22
N ALA A 98 4.75 1.25 -5.91
CA ALA A 98 5.80 0.61 -6.72
C ALA A 98 6.11 1.50 -7.93
N PRO A 99 7.39 1.67 -8.27
CA PRO A 99 7.76 2.57 -9.37
C PRO A 99 7.51 1.96 -10.74
N THR A 100 6.26 1.65 -11.02
CA THR A 100 5.82 1.07 -12.29
C THR A 100 4.36 1.39 -12.52
N VAL A 101 3.93 1.41 -13.77
CA VAL A 101 2.53 1.56 -14.14
C VAL A 101 1.86 0.19 -14.09
N ILE A 102 0.70 0.11 -13.47
CA ILE A 102 -0.13 -1.10 -13.51
C ILE A 102 -1.42 -0.78 -14.26
N ASP A 103 -1.98 -1.80 -14.89
CA ASP A 103 -3.21 -1.68 -15.68
C ASP A 103 -4.23 -2.66 -15.15
N VAL A 104 -5.28 -2.16 -14.51
CA VAL A 104 -6.38 -2.97 -13.98
C VAL A 104 -7.71 -2.29 -14.32
N ASP A 105 -8.65 -3.08 -14.82
CA ASP A 105 -9.87 -2.52 -15.41
C ASP A 105 -10.90 -2.02 -14.40
N ALA A 106 -11.08 -2.74 -13.31
CA ALA A 106 -12.21 -2.49 -12.40
C ALA A 106 -11.85 -1.57 -11.23
N SER A 107 -10.57 -1.30 -11.00
CA SER A 107 -10.12 -0.48 -9.89
C SER A 107 -9.61 0.87 -10.37
N GLU A 108 -9.86 1.90 -9.58
CA GLU A 108 -9.18 3.18 -9.76
C GLU A 108 -7.77 3.06 -9.21
N VAL A 109 -6.76 3.44 -9.99
CA VAL A 109 -5.36 3.36 -9.58
C VAL A 109 -4.76 4.76 -9.54
N ARG A 110 -4.11 5.06 -8.42
CA ARG A 110 -3.29 6.25 -8.28
C ARG A 110 -1.85 5.83 -8.00
N VAL A 111 -0.91 6.45 -8.70
CA VAL A 111 0.51 6.15 -8.54
C VAL A 111 1.15 7.24 -7.68
N VAL A 112 1.93 6.82 -6.68
CA VAL A 112 2.73 7.74 -5.88
C VAL A 112 4.20 7.45 -6.19
N ASP A 113 4.83 8.38 -6.88
CA ASP A 113 6.24 8.23 -7.27
C ASP A 113 7.12 9.02 -6.30
N LEU A 114 7.57 8.34 -5.25
CA LEU A 114 8.40 8.97 -4.23
C LEU A 114 9.76 9.40 -4.78
N SER A 115 10.29 8.68 -5.78
CA SER A 115 11.59 9.06 -6.34
C SER A 115 11.50 10.38 -7.11
N THR A 116 10.41 10.62 -7.82
CA THR A 116 10.17 11.89 -8.49
C THR A 116 10.08 13.03 -7.48
N GLU A 117 9.34 12.81 -6.40
CA GLU A 117 9.20 13.82 -5.35
C GLU A 117 10.54 14.15 -4.70
N LEU A 118 11.35 13.13 -4.44
CA LEU A 118 12.69 13.34 -3.87
C LEU A 118 13.61 14.08 -4.83
N GLN A 119 13.52 13.81 -6.14
CA GLN A 119 14.30 14.51 -7.15
C GLN A 119 13.94 15.99 -7.19
N ILE A 120 12.65 16.31 -7.09
CA ILE A 120 12.20 17.70 -7.05
C ILE A 120 12.78 18.41 -5.82
N LEU A 121 12.72 17.78 -4.65
CA LEU A 121 13.28 18.34 -3.43
C LEU A 121 14.79 18.54 -3.56
N ALA A 122 15.50 17.58 -4.11
CA ALA A 122 16.95 17.67 -4.30
C ALA A 122 17.32 18.83 -5.23
N TYR A 123 16.55 19.03 -6.29
CA TYR A 123 16.76 20.14 -7.20
C TYR A 123 16.60 21.49 -6.48
N HIS A 124 15.55 21.66 -5.69
CA HIS A 124 15.32 22.89 -4.93
C HIS A 124 16.44 23.15 -3.92
N LEU A 125 16.93 22.12 -3.26
CA LEU A 125 18.04 22.26 -2.33
C LEU A 125 19.31 22.70 -3.03
N GLN A 126 19.58 22.15 -4.22
CA GLN A 126 20.73 22.52 -5.01
C GLN A 126 20.66 23.98 -5.47
N GLU A 127 19.49 24.43 -5.90
CA GLU A 127 19.29 25.83 -6.27
C GLU A 127 19.59 26.78 -5.12
N ARG A 128 19.15 26.44 -3.91
CA ARG A 128 19.42 27.25 -2.72
C ARG A 128 20.90 27.31 -2.41
N ALA A 129 21.63 26.21 -2.60
CA ALA A 129 23.06 26.16 -2.35
C ALA A 129 23.86 27.05 -3.33
N GLU A 130 23.34 27.21 -4.54
CA GLU A 130 23.97 28.02 -5.56
C GLU A 130 23.59 29.50 -5.50
N ALA A 131 22.56 29.82 -4.77
CA ALA A 131 22.12 31.18 -4.57
C ALA A 131 22.94 31.84 -3.48
#